data_03c93f2b018b271e5f8acbb3fb460f53
#
_entry.id   03c93f2b018b271e5f8acbb3fb460f53
#
_cell.length_a   1.000
_cell.length_b   1.000
_cell.length_c   1.000
_cell.angle_alpha   90.00
_cell.angle_beta   90.00
_cell.angle_gamma   90.00
#
_symmetry.space_group_name_H-M   'P 1'
#
loop_
_entity.id
_entity.type
_entity.pdbx_description
1 polymer ?
#
loop_
_entity_poly.entity_id
_entity_poly.type
_entity_poly.pdbx_seq_one_letter_code
_entity_poly.pdbx_strand_id
1 'polypeptide(L)'
;VIYNKKLDIWTQGAHAGTFRGNQLAMKAGTIVLNRVSKPEFLADVIRKGKIIEERLQELKNKVSIIGDIRAKGLMIGTEFVNPKGQADSIGSLPACGEIAAKVQKLCFENKVVMEKGGRNGSVMRCLCALNITDEEIKIALDVFEKAVTEVDKEYK
;
A
#
# COMPACT_ATOMS: atom_id res chain seq x y z
N VAL A 1 11.37 -20.53 8.49
CA VAL A 1 9.89 -20.49 8.65
C VAL A 1 9.55 -21.34 9.87
N ILE A 2 8.69 -20.80 10.73
CA ILE A 2 8.17 -21.51 11.91
C ILE A 2 6.66 -21.64 11.70
N TYR A 3 6.14 -22.85 11.84
CA TYR A 3 4.70 -23.12 11.67
C TYR A 3 4.25 -24.23 12.61
N ASN A 4 2.94 -24.36 12.81
CA ASN A 4 2.38 -25.38 13.70
C ASN A 4 2.59 -26.78 13.08
N LYS A 5 3.03 -27.75 13.89
CA LYS A 5 3.26 -29.12 13.46
C LYS A 5 2.05 -29.76 12.74
N LYS A 6 0.83 -29.40 13.10
CA LYS A 6 -0.39 -29.89 12.43
C LYS A 6 -0.50 -29.48 10.96
N LEU A 7 0.25 -28.45 10.52
CA LEU A 7 0.32 -27.98 9.15
C LEU A 7 1.44 -28.64 8.35
N ASP A 8 2.23 -29.51 8.98
CA ASP A 8 3.36 -30.24 8.34
C ASP A 8 2.82 -31.48 7.61
N ILE A 9 2.03 -31.23 6.59
CA ILE A 9 1.40 -32.25 5.72
C ILE A 9 2.10 -32.40 4.38
N TRP A 10 3.26 -31.77 4.23
CA TRP A 10 4.01 -31.74 2.98
C TRP A 10 4.75 -33.05 2.73
N THR A 11 4.69 -33.52 1.50
CA THR A 11 5.54 -34.61 1.06
C THR A 11 6.98 -34.11 0.88
N GLN A 12 7.94 -35.04 1.01
CA GLN A 12 9.35 -34.71 0.80
C GLN A 12 9.57 -34.08 -0.58
N GLY A 13 10.28 -32.94 -0.62
CA GLY A 13 10.57 -32.20 -1.84
C GLY A 13 9.44 -31.27 -2.34
N ALA A 14 8.25 -31.26 -1.72
CA ALA A 14 7.13 -30.41 -2.14
C ALA A 14 7.45 -28.91 -2.10
N HIS A 15 8.43 -28.50 -1.32
CA HIS A 15 8.86 -27.11 -1.22
C HIS A 15 10.38 -27.01 -1.41
N ALA A 16 10.88 -27.39 -2.58
CA ALA A 16 12.28 -27.26 -2.97
C ALA A 16 12.55 -25.94 -3.70
N GLY A 17 13.78 -25.44 -3.61
CA GLY A 17 14.22 -24.23 -4.31
C GLY A 17 15.72 -24.05 -4.24
N THR A 18 16.36 -23.77 -5.40
CA THR A 18 17.81 -23.66 -5.55
C THR A 18 18.44 -22.50 -4.78
N PHE A 19 17.67 -21.42 -4.51
CA PHE A 19 18.15 -20.26 -3.75
C PHE A 19 17.98 -20.38 -2.23
N ARG A 20 17.44 -21.51 -1.75
CA ARG A 20 17.27 -21.74 -0.32
C ARG A 20 18.60 -21.94 0.36
N GLY A 21 18.69 -21.45 1.59
CA GLY A 21 19.93 -21.51 2.36
C GLY A 21 20.99 -20.54 1.87
N ASN A 22 20.67 -19.58 1.01
CA ASN A 22 21.59 -18.52 0.63
C ASN A 22 22.08 -17.77 1.86
N GLN A 23 23.37 -17.86 2.16
CA GLN A 23 23.94 -17.33 3.40
C GLN A 23 23.88 -15.80 3.47
N LEU A 24 24.01 -15.09 2.35
CA LEU A 24 23.89 -13.62 2.31
C LEU A 24 22.45 -13.21 2.64
N ALA A 25 21.46 -13.89 2.06
CA ALA A 25 20.05 -13.63 2.36
C ALA A 25 19.71 -13.93 3.83
N MET A 26 20.27 -15.00 4.41
CA MET A 26 20.09 -15.34 5.82
C MET A 26 20.73 -14.30 6.75
N LYS A 27 21.93 -13.80 6.41
CA LYS A 27 22.59 -12.74 7.16
C LYS A 27 21.80 -11.42 7.08
N ALA A 28 21.35 -11.04 5.90
CA ALA A 28 20.49 -9.87 5.71
C ALA A 28 19.20 -10.02 6.52
N GLY A 29 18.53 -11.18 6.47
CA GLY A 29 17.35 -11.50 7.27
C GLY A 29 17.58 -11.35 8.77
N THR A 30 18.72 -11.79 9.29
CA THR A 30 19.10 -11.63 10.70
C THR A 30 19.19 -10.15 11.09
N ILE A 31 19.82 -9.33 10.24
CA ILE A 31 19.94 -7.88 10.48
C ILE A 31 18.56 -7.21 10.49
N VAL A 32 17.72 -7.56 9.53
CA VAL A 32 16.34 -7.04 9.45
C VAL A 32 15.54 -7.43 10.68
N LEU A 33 15.58 -8.72 11.08
CA LEU A 33 14.88 -9.20 12.28
C LEU A 33 15.32 -8.45 13.53
N ASN A 34 16.62 -8.26 13.72
CA ASN A 34 17.15 -7.52 14.86
C ASN A 34 16.69 -6.05 14.87
N ARG A 35 16.43 -5.47 13.70
CA ARG A 35 15.94 -4.10 13.58
C ARG A 35 14.43 -4.01 13.85
N VAL A 36 13.64 -4.87 13.20
CA VAL A 36 12.16 -4.84 13.32
C VAL A 36 11.65 -5.37 14.66
N SER A 37 12.51 -6.06 15.44
CA SER A 37 12.18 -6.49 16.80
C SER A 37 12.28 -5.38 17.85
N LYS A 38 12.83 -4.22 17.47
CA LYS A 38 12.98 -3.10 18.41
C LYS A 38 11.67 -2.35 18.58
N PRO A 39 11.16 -2.18 19.80
CA PRO A 39 9.89 -1.49 20.05
C PRO A 39 9.85 -0.06 19.48
N GLU A 40 10.96 0.68 19.60
CA GLU A 40 11.06 2.06 19.09
C GLU A 40 10.98 2.13 17.55
N PHE A 41 11.52 1.12 16.85
CA PHE A 41 11.40 1.04 15.39
C PHE A 41 9.95 0.78 14.97
N LEU A 42 9.26 -0.13 15.66
CA LEU A 42 7.86 -0.42 15.38
C LEU A 42 6.94 0.76 15.72
N ALA A 43 7.23 1.47 16.81
CA ALA A 43 6.51 2.67 17.18
C ALA A 43 6.64 3.77 16.10
N ASP A 44 7.81 3.95 15.51
CA ASP A 44 8.03 4.91 14.42
C ASP A 44 7.28 4.50 13.14
N VAL A 45 7.26 3.22 12.80
CA VAL A 45 6.45 2.68 11.68
C VAL A 45 4.97 2.98 11.88
N ILE A 46 4.44 2.77 13.09
CA ILE A 46 3.03 3.07 13.42
C ILE A 46 2.77 4.57 13.31
N ARG A 47 3.64 5.42 13.85
CA ARG A 47 3.54 6.89 13.79
C ARG A 47 3.47 7.38 12.33
N LYS A 48 4.39 6.92 11.50
CA LYS A 48 4.43 7.27 10.07
C LYS A 48 3.20 6.80 9.31
N GLY A 49 2.76 5.58 9.59
CA GLY A 49 1.52 5.05 9.01
C GLY A 49 0.32 5.92 9.34
N LYS A 50 0.23 6.40 10.59
CA LYS A 50 -0.85 7.30 11.02
C LYS A 50 -0.81 8.65 10.32
N ILE A 51 0.37 9.25 10.13
CA ILE A 51 0.53 10.50 9.36
C ILE A 51 0.00 10.34 7.94
N ILE A 52 0.35 9.23 7.26
CA ILE A 52 -0.13 8.96 5.90
C ILE A 52 -1.64 8.75 5.89
N GLU A 53 -2.15 7.93 6.78
CA GLU A 53 -3.59 7.64 6.88
C GLU A 53 -4.42 8.90 7.11
N GLU A 54 -4.03 9.76 8.05
CA GLU A 54 -4.70 11.02 8.35
C GLU A 54 -4.77 11.93 7.11
N ARG A 55 -3.65 12.12 6.40
CA ARG A 55 -3.63 12.93 5.17
C ARG A 55 -4.51 12.35 4.06
N LEU A 56 -4.51 11.03 3.90
CA LEU A 56 -5.36 10.36 2.91
C LEU A 56 -6.84 10.49 3.27
N GLN A 57 -7.21 10.41 4.54
CA GLN A 57 -8.59 10.64 4.99
C GLN A 57 -9.03 12.08 4.73
N GLU A 58 -8.16 13.05 4.97
CA GLU A 58 -8.44 14.45 4.61
C GLU A 58 -8.64 14.64 3.10
N LEU A 59 -7.82 13.97 2.28
CA LEU A 59 -7.96 13.97 0.83
C LEU A 59 -9.29 13.35 0.40
N LYS A 60 -9.65 12.18 0.97
CA LYS A 60 -10.91 11.50 0.70
C LYS A 60 -12.12 12.43 0.92
N ASN A 61 -12.09 13.27 1.94
CA ASN A 61 -13.16 14.22 2.22
C ASN A 61 -13.28 15.37 1.19
N LYS A 62 -12.26 15.55 0.34
CA LYS A 62 -12.17 16.64 -0.66
C LYS A 62 -12.46 16.17 -2.09
N VAL A 63 -12.44 14.86 -2.34
CA VAL A 63 -12.58 14.27 -3.68
C VAL A 63 -13.69 13.22 -3.70
N SER A 64 -14.22 12.95 -4.88
CA SER A 64 -15.33 11.99 -5.07
C SER A 64 -14.85 10.57 -5.47
N ILE A 65 -13.64 10.46 -5.96
CA ILE A 65 -13.10 9.22 -6.56
C ILE A 65 -12.44 8.26 -5.57
N ILE A 66 -12.29 8.61 -4.29
CA ILE A 66 -11.77 7.72 -3.24
C ILE A 66 -12.94 7.08 -2.51
N GLY A 67 -13.05 5.75 -2.61
CA GLY A 67 -14.08 4.96 -1.94
C GLY A 67 -13.68 4.58 -0.51
N ASP A 68 -12.47 4.01 -0.35
CA ASP A 68 -12.01 3.54 0.96
C ASP A 68 -10.49 3.66 1.13
N ILE A 69 -10.05 3.76 2.39
CA ILE A 69 -8.66 3.80 2.80
C ILE A 69 -8.47 2.80 3.93
N ARG A 70 -7.56 1.86 3.73
CA ARG A 70 -7.22 0.82 4.71
C ARG A 70 -5.75 0.88 5.03
N ALA A 71 -5.41 0.96 6.32
CA ALA A 71 -4.04 1.11 6.78
C ALA A 71 -3.67 0.08 7.86
N LYS A 72 -2.45 -0.44 7.78
CA LYS A 72 -1.79 -1.21 8.82
C LYS A 72 -0.31 -0.83 8.86
N GLY A 73 0.07 0.07 9.75
CA GLY A 73 1.39 0.70 9.71
C GLY A 73 1.62 1.34 8.34
N LEU A 74 2.75 1.03 7.70
CA LEU A 74 3.09 1.56 6.37
C LEU A 74 2.54 0.73 5.18
N MET A 75 1.69 -0.25 5.45
CA MET A 75 0.93 -0.95 4.41
C MET A 75 -0.44 -0.29 4.28
N ILE A 76 -0.62 0.52 3.25
CA ILE A 76 -1.82 1.34 3.08
C ILE A 76 -2.36 1.17 1.66
N GLY A 77 -3.67 0.98 1.56
CA GLY A 77 -4.39 0.90 0.30
C GLY A 77 -5.43 2.00 0.19
N THR A 78 -5.39 2.75 -0.91
CA THR A 78 -6.42 3.71 -1.30
C THR A 78 -7.22 3.13 -2.45
N GLU A 79 -8.49 2.85 -2.22
CA GLU A 79 -9.40 2.29 -3.22
C GLU A 79 -10.09 3.38 -4.01
N PHE A 80 -10.01 3.29 -5.34
CA PHE A 80 -10.67 4.22 -6.25
C PHE A 80 -12.00 3.65 -6.76
N VAL A 81 -12.99 4.52 -6.84
CA VAL A 81 -14.37 4.20 -7.26
C VAL A 81 -14.84 5.14 -8.35
N ASN A 82 -15.80 4.69 -9.14
CA ASN A 82 -16.49 5.56 -10.08
C ASN A 82 -17.63 6.30 -9.37
N PRO A 83 -17.52 7.62 -9.12
CA PRO A 83 -18.54 8.38 -8.41
C PRO A 83 -19.86 8.51 -9.21
N LYS A 84 -19.83 8.31 -10.53
CA LYS A 84 -21.02 8.33 -11.42
C LYS A 84 -21.64 6.93 -11.61
N GLY A 85 -21.05 5.90 -10.97
CA GLY A 85 -21.57 4.53 -11.02
C GLY A 85 -22.75 4.32 -10.09
N GLN A 86 -23.55 3.30 -10.39
CA GLN A 86 -24.65 2.91 -9.51
C GLN A 86 -24.08 2.18 -8.27
N ALA A 87 -24.45 2.64 -7.08
CA ALA A 87 -24.10 1.96 -5.85
C ALA A 87 -24.76 0.58 -5.75
N ASP A 88 -24.08 -0.35 -5.09
CA ASP A 88 -24.60 -1.67 -4.79
C ASP A 88 -25.63 -1.66 -3.63
N SER A 89 -26.11 -2.84 -3.24
CA SER A 89 -27.12 -3.00 -2.19
C SER A 89 -26.70 -2.53 -0.80
N ILE A 90 -25.40 -2.31 -0.58
CA ILE A 90 -24.84 -1.80 0.69
C ILE A 90 -24.34 -0.36 0.56
N GLY A 91 -24.60 0.29 -0.58
CA GLY A 91 -24.22 1.67 -0.82
C GLY A 91 -22.81 1.89 -1.33
N SER A 92 -22.06 0.81 -1.70
CA SER A 92 -20.71 0.93 -2.21
C SER A 92 -20.70 1.27 -3.69
N LEU A 93 -19.91 2.29 -4.07
CA LEU A 93 -19.70 2.63 -5.47
C LEU A 93 -18.80 1.60 -6.17
N PRO A 94 -18.94 1.43 -7.49
CA PRO A 94 -18.16 0.42 -8.22
C PRO A 94 -16.67 0.77 -8.26
N ALA A 95 -15.82 -0.20 -7.93
CA ALA A 95 -14.37 -0.11 -7.98
C ALA A 95 -13.89 0.23 -9.41
N CYS A 96 -13.00 1.20 -9.56
CA CYS A 96 -12.57 1.73 -10.85
C CYS A 96 -11.04 1.71 -11.03
N GLY A 97 -10.55 0.69 -11.72
CA GLY A 97 -9.12 0.54 -12.03
C GLY A 97 -8.60 1.55 -13.05
N GLU A 98 -9.47 2.15 -13.85
CA GLU A 98 -9.10 3.21 -14.80
C GLU A 98 -8.67 4.48 -14.07
N ILE A 99 -9.43 4.89 -13.05
CA ILE A 99 -9.09 6.03 -12.20
C ILE A 99 -7.74 5.79 -11.52
N ALA A 100 -7.56 4.60 -10.91
CA ALA A 100 -6.29 4.23 -10.29
C ALA A 100 -5.11 4.26 -11.28
N ALA A 101 -5.33 3.84 -12.55
CA ALA A 101 -4.30 3.88 -13.58
C ALA A 101 -3.90 5.31 -13.97
N LYS A 102 -4.86 6.23 -14.07
CA LYS A 102 -4.59 7.66 -14.33
C LYS A 102 -3.78 8.29 -13.20
N VAL A 103 -4.18 8.05 -11.95
CA VAL A 103 -3.45 8.52 -10.76
C VAL A 103 -2.03 7.95 -10.73
N GLN A 104 -1.87 6.62 -10.98
CA GLN A 104 -0.56 5.97 -11.03
C GLN A 104 0.36 6.62 -12.09
N LYS A 105 -0.17 6.89 -13.28
CA LYS A 105 0.57 7.53 -14.36
C LYS A 105 1.07 8.91 -13.95
N LEU A 106 0.21 9.75 -13.39
CA LEU A 106 0.58 11.09 -12.91
C LEU A 106 1.61 11.04 -11.78
N CYS A 107 1.49 10.10 -10.85
CA CYS A 107 2.51 9.89 -9.82
C CYS A 107 3.86 9.52 -10.44
N PHE A 108 3.89 8.60 -11.39
CA PHE A 108 5.10 8.17 -12.08
C PHE A 108 5.77 9.30 -12.85
N GLU A 109 5.01 10.10 -13.58
CA GLU A 109 5.48 11.29 -14.31
C GLU A 109 6.13 12.32 -13.35
N ASN A 110 5.64 12.38 -12.10
CA ASN A 110 6.18 13.20 -11.02
C ASN A 110 7.18 12.45 -10.11
N LYS A 111 7.79 11.36 -10.59
CA LYS A 111 8.89 10.62 -9.96
C LYS A 111 8.49 9.85 -8.68
N VAL A 112 7.21 9.58 -8.48
CA VAL A 112 6.72 8.73 -7.42
C VAL A 112 6.18 7.42 -8.00
N VAL A 113 6.86 6.31 -7.65
CA VAL A 113 6.46 4.96 -8.07
C VAL A 113 5.50 4.38 -7.06
N MET A 114 4.31 4.03 -7.49
CA MET A 114 3.30 3.39 -6.66
C MET A 114 2.77 2.11 -7.32
N GLU A 115 2.43 1.13 -6.50
CA GLU A 115 1.85 -0.12 -6.97
C GLU A 115 0.34 -0.01 -7.11
N LYS A 116 -0.19 -0.57 -8.20
CA LYS A 116 -1.62 -0.69 -8.43
C LYS A 116 -2.04 -2.17 -8.38
N GLY A 117 -3.12 -2.47 -7.67
CA GLY A 117 -3.62 -3.83 -7.53
C GLY A 117 -5.04 -3.87 -6.96
N GLY A 118 -5.33 -4.91 -6.20
CA GLY A 118 -6.66 -5.11 -5.63
C GLY A 118 -7.71 -5.53 -6.65
N ARG A 119 -8.98 -5.54 -6.21
CA ARG A 119 -10.10 -5.89 -7.08
C ARG A 119 -10.21 -4.91 -8.25
N ASN A 120 -10.29 -5.44 -9.47
CA ASN A 120 -10.35 -4.65 -10.71
C ASN A 120 -9.16 -3.68 -10.89
N GLY A 121 -8.05 -3.87 -10.17
CA GLY A 121 -6.91 -2.95 -10.20
C GLY A 121 -7.22 -1.56 -9.67
N SER A 122 -8.20 -1.42 -8.78
CA SER A 122 -8.69 -0.13 -8.28
C SER A 122 -7.94 0.40 -7.04
N VAL A 123 -7.01 -0.37 -6.48
CA VAL A 123 -6.32 0.01 -5.25
C VAL A 123 -4.90 0.46 -5.54
N MET A 124 -4.58 1.69 -5.17
CA MET A 124 -3.20 2.17 -5.09
C MET A 124 -2.62 1.80 -3.73
N ARG A 125 -1.47 1.14 -3.74
CA ARG A 125 -0.80 0.67 -2.52
C ARG A 125 0.44 1.49 -2.20
N CYS A 126 0.50 1.98 -0.98
CA CYS A 126 1.72 2.49 -0.38
C CYS A 126 2.41 1.33 0.34
N LEU A 127 3.52 0.85 -0.20
CA LEU A 127 4.37 -0.22 0.35
C LEU A 127 5.81 0.27 0.38
N CYS A 128 6.03 1.36 1.09
CA CYS A 128 7.35 1.97 1.21
C CYS A 128 8.26 1.22 2.18
N ALA A 129 9.56 1.49 2.11
CA ALA A 129 10.51 0.95 3.07
C ALA A 129 10.15 1.40 4.50
N LEU A 130 10.27 0.50 5.49
CA LEU A 130 9.92 0.81 6.88
C LEU A 130 10.80 1.92 7.51
N ASN A 131 11.95 2.23 6.91
CA ASN A 131 12.85 3.29 7.32
C ASN A 131 12.70 4.58 6.49
N ILE A 132 11.63 4.70 5.69
CA ILE A 132 11.31 5.94 4.96
C ILE A 132 11.33 7.14 5.92
N THR A 133 11.82 8.27 5.45
CA THR A 133 11.88 9.50 6.23
C THR A 133 10.56 10.29 6.17
N ASP A 134 10.34 11.16 7.13
CA ASP A 134 9.15 12.04 7.13
C ASP A 134 9.13 12.98 5.91
N GLU A 135 10.31 13.41 5.45
CA GLU A 135 10.44 14.24 4.24
C GLU A 135 10.05 13.46 2.98
N GLU A 136 10.52 12.22 2.84
CA GLU A 136 10.13 11.37 1.70
C GLU A 136 8.62 11.08 1.70
N ILE A 137 8.02 10.84 2.87
CA ILE A 137 6.57 10.70 3.03
C ILE A 137 5.85 11.95 2.56
N LYS A 138 6.32 13.13 3.00
CA LYS A 138 5.73 14.41 2.59
C LYS A 138 5.77 14.60 1.08
N ILE A 139 6.93 14.38 0.45
CA ILE A 139 7.11 14.51 -1.00
C ILE A 139 6.16 13.56 -1.75
N ALA A 140 6.11 12.29 -1.33
CA ALA A 140 5.26 11.29 -1.98
C ALA A 140 3.77 11.62 -1.86
N LEU A 141 3.33 12.09 -0.68
CA LEU A 141 1.94 12.48 -0.46
C LEU A 141 1.57 13.75 -1.22
N ASP A 142 2.45 14.75 -1.27
CA ASP A 142 2.20 15.97 -2.04
C ASP A 142 1.97 15.67 -3.53
N VAL A 143 2.74 14.73 -4.09
CA VAL A 143 2.56 14.26 -5.48
C VAL A 143 1.27 13.48 -5.63
N PHE A 144 0.98 12.56 -4.71
CA PHE A 144 -0.21 11.74 -4.75
C PHE A 144 -1.50 12.57 -4.65
N GLU A 145 -1.55 13.51 -3.73
CA GLU A 145 -2.69 14.41 -3.55
C GLU A 145 -2.96 15.27 -4.80
N LYS A 146 -1.90 15.79 -5.45
CA LYS A 146 -2.02 16.52 -6.71
C LYS A 146 -2.57 15.63 -7.81
N ALA A 147 -2.04 14.41 -7.96
CA ALA A 147 -2.49 13.46 -8.97
C ALA A 147 -3.96 13.08 -8.78
N VAL A 148 -4.38 12.77 -7.55
CA VAL A 148 -5.76 12.45 -7.21
C VAL A 148 -6.68 13.63 -7.50
N THR A 149 -6.31 14.83 -7.07
CA THR A 149 -7.12 16.05 -7.26
C THR A 149 -7.28 16.38 -8.74
N GLU A 150 -6.24 16.14 -9.56
CA GLU A 150 -6.29 16.37 -11.01
C GLU A 150 -7.26 15.40 -11.69
N VAL A 151 -7.15 14.12 -11.37
CA VAL A 151 -8.04 13.09 -11.92
C VAL A 151 -9.49 13.30 -11.45
N ASP A 152 -9.73 13.71 -10.21
CA ASP A 152 -11.06 13.96 -9.67
C ASP A 152 -11.85 15.02 -10.47
N LYS A 153 -11.15 16.00 -11.08
CA LYS A 153 -11.80 17.03 -11.93
C LYS A 153 -12.52 16.44 -13.15
N GLU A 154 -12.06 15.31 -13.66
CA GLU A 154 -12.68 14.63 -14.82
C GLU A 154 -14.00 13.95 -14.44
N TYR A 155 -14.23 13.73 -13.15
CA TYR A 155 -15.37 12.99 -12.62
C TYR A 155 -16.40 13.89 -11.88
N LYS A 156 -16.13 15.17 -11.75
CA LYS A 156 -17.08 16.20 -11.34
C LYS A 156 -17.96 16.64 -12.53
#